data_b7153ed16731dddb2da3bfa01c422bb7
#
_entry.id   b7153ed16731dddb2da3bfa01c422bb7
#
_cell.length_a   1.000
_cell.length_b   1.000
_cell.length_c   1.000
_cell.angle_alpha   90.00
_cell.angle_beta   90.00
_cell.angle_gamma   90.00
#
_symmetry.space_group_name_H-M   'P 1'
#
loop_
_entity.id
_entity.type
_entity.pdbx_description
1 polymer ?
#
loop_
_entity_poly.entity_id
_entity_poly.type
_entity_poly.pdbx_seq_one_letter_code
_entity_poly.pdbx_strand_id
1 'polypeptide(L)'
;MIVSHVRITAADDYLERRPAHRAAHLERIVELRKRGFVIGGGPSPDGKTADLVYRSPQPGDLKRLVEEDPYWTGGVWKAWHSSDFAQFLEPWELPPVVTDGSRAVIIVEGEAPDVEMASFALIEWRGAGRMAFGGFFPGGLTWALMRSAEPDPILADLTETGFWKPGTLTTRPLLHVL
;
A
#
# COMPACT_ATOMS: atom_id res chain seq x y z
N MET A 1 6.11 -11.41 -13.11
CA MET A 1 5.71 -11.19 -11.71
C MET A 1 4.51 -10.28 -11.68
N ILE A 2 3.53 -10.59 -10.87
CA ILE A 2 2.30 -9.80 -10.69
C ILE A 2 2.49 -8.94 -9.45
N VAL A 3 2.20 -7.64 -9.55
CA VAL A 3 2.20 -6.73 -8.41
C VAL A 3 0.76 -6.44 -8.04
N SER A 4 0.39 -6.76 -6.80
CA SER A 4 -0.97 -6.66 -6.30
C SER A 4 -1.03 -5.79 -5.06
N HIS A 5 -1.94 -4.83 -5.04
CA HIS A 5 -2.38 -4.19 -3.81
C HIS A 5 -3.36 -5.10 -3.09
N VAL A 6 -3.15 -5.28 -1.80
CA VAL A 6 -4.03 -6.06 -0.91
C VAL A 6 -4.53 -5.15 0.20
N ARG A 7 -5.85 -4.98 0.26
CA ARG A 7 -6.52 -4.31 1.36
C ARG A 7 -7.10 -5.35 2.31
N ILE A 8 -6.68 -5.25 3.56
CA ILE A 8 -7.04 -6.19 4.62
C ILE A 8 -8.02 -5.52 5.57
N THR A 9 -8.98 -6.30 6.09
CA THR A 9 -9.89 -5.90 7.16
C THR A 9 -9.58 -6.72 8.40
N ALA A 10 -9.34 -6.07 9.52
CA ALA A 10 -9.15 -6.71 10.81
C ALA A 10 -10.46 -7.25 11.39
N ALA A 11 -10.38 -8.25 12.24
CA ALA A 11 -11.51 -8.75 13.03
C ALA A 11 -11.97 -7.70 14.03
N ASP A 12 -13.20 -7.75 14.48
CA ASP A 12 -13.76 -6.77 15.41
C ASP A 12 -13.06 -6.81 16.78
N ASP A 13 -12.57 -7.99 17.18
CA ASP A 13 -11.80 -8.30 18.38
C ASP A 13 -10.27 -8.37 18.13
N TYR A 14 -9.79 -7.75 17.05
CA TYR A 14 -8.37 -7.84 16.64
C TYR A 14 -7.39 -7.39 17.73
N LEU A 15 -7.77 -6.41 18.57
CA LEU A 15 -6.91 -5.93 19.66
C LEU A 15 -6.62 -7.02 20.71
N GLU A 16 -7.58 -7.91 20.95
CA GLU A 16 -7.44 -9.03 21.88
C GLU A 16 -6.59 -10.15 21.27
N ARG A 17 -6.75 -10.42 19.96
CA ARG A 17 -6.04 -11.48 19.24
C ARG A 17 -4.62 -11.10 18.87
N ARG A 18 -4.39 -9.85 18.46
CA ARG A 18 -3.14 -9.35 17.90
C ARG A 18 -1.90 -9.66 18.75
N PRO A 19 -1.89 -9.47 20.09
CA PRO A 19 -0.68 -9.68 20.89
C PRO A 19 -0.07 -11.07 20.75
N ALA A 20 -0.89 -12.11 20.69
CA ALA A 20 -0.45 -13.50 20.58
C ALA A 20 0.23 -13.81 19.21
N HIS A 21 -0.10 -13.07 18.17
CA HIS A 21 0.36 -13.35 16.79
C HIS A 21 1.32 -12.31 16.24
N ARG A 22 1.50 -11.16 16.94
CA ARG A 22 2.24 -10.00 16.42
C ARG A 22 3.70 -10.31 16.09
N ALA A 23 4.40 -11.02 16.96
CA ALA A 23 5.82 -11.31 16.76
C ALA A 23 6.03 -12.18 15.50
N ALA A 24 5.28 -13.27 15.38
CA ALA A 24 5.36 -14.18 14.22
C ALA A 24 4.92 -13.50 12.92
N HIS A 25 3.89 -12.63 12.97
CA HIS A 25 3.49 -11.83 11.81
C HIS A 25 4.61 -10.91 11.33
N LEU A 26 5.22 -10.14 12.24
CA LEU A 26 6.31 -9.22 11.88
C LEU A 26 7.52 -9.96 11.32
N GLU A 27 7.91 -11.08 11.92
CA GLU A 27 8.99 -11.91 11.41
C GLU A 27 8.72 -12.38 10.00
N ARG A 28 7.51 -12.93 9.74
CA ARG A 28 7.10 -13.39 8.42
C ARG A 28 7.09 -12.27 7.39
N ILE A 29 6.47 -11.13 7.69
CA ILE A 29 6.34 -10.04 6.72
C ILE A 29 7.71 -9.44 6.35
N VAL A 30 8.63 -9.34 7.32
CA VAL A 30 10.02 -8.90 7.11
C VAL A 30 10.77 -9.90 6.24
N GLU A 31 10.60 -11.21 6.46
CA GLU A 31 11.22 -12.24 5.64
C GLU A 31 10.67 -12.24 4.21
N LEU A 32 9.35 -12.12 4.02
CA LEU A 32 8.75 -11.97 2.70
C LEU A 32 9.27 -10.74 1.96
N ARG A 33 9.49 -9.64 2.69
CA ARG A 33 10.07 -8.42 2.13
C ARG A 33 11.51 -8.61 1.69
N LYS A 34 12.36 -9.26 2.49
CA LYS A 34 13.75 -9.59 2.12
C LYS A 34 13.81 -10.43 0.85
N ARG A 35 12.84 -11.33 0.67
CA ARG A 35 12.71 -12.17 -0.52
C ARG A 35 12.06 -11.46 -1.71
N GLY A 36 11.63 -10.20 -1.55
CA GLY A 36 11.01 -9.40 -2.60
C GLY A 36 9.54 -9.72 -2.88
N PHE A 37 8.86 -10.47 -2.00
CA PHE A 37 7.44 -10.78 -2.13
C PHE A 37 6.51 -9.74 -1.50
N VAL A 38 7.01 -8.92 -0.60
CA VAL A 38 6.32 -7.75 -0.05
C VAL A 38 7.12 -6.51 -0.40
N ILE A 39 6.46 -5.53 -1.01
CA ILE A 39 7.08 -4.26 -1.38
C ILE A 39 6.98 -3.28 -0.22
N GLY A 40 5.79 -3.13 0.35
CA GLY A 40 5.60 -2.23 1.47
C GLY A 40 4.14 -2.05 1.85
N GLY A 41 3.92 -1.17 2.82
CA GLY A 41 2.60 -0.83 3.32
C GLY A 41 2.50 -0.79 4.84
N GLY A 42 1.29 -0.91 5.37
CA GLY A 42 1.03 -0.88 6.79
C GLY A 42 -0.44 -0.75 7.16
N PRO A 43 -0.77 -0.65 8.45
CA PRO A 43 -2.14 -0.48 8.92
C PRO A 43 -2.63 0.98 8.80
N SER A 44 -3.95 1.14 8.76
CA SER A 44 -4.58 2.42 9.09
C SER A 44 -4.28 2.83 10.54
N PRO A 45 -4.36 4.14 10.88
CA PRO A 45 -4.07 4.59 12.25
C PRO A 45 -4.95 3.93 13.32
N ASP A 46 -6.19 3.59 12.98
CA ASP A 46 -7.12 2.88 13.88
C ASP A 46 -6.89 1.36 13.92
N GLY A 47 -6.00 0.84 13.06
CA GLY A 47 -5.66 -0.58 12.96
C GLY A 47 -6.75 -1.49 12.37
N LYS A 48 -7.89 -0.94 11.95
CA LYS A 48 -9.03 -1.73 11.43
C LYS A 48 -8.82 -2.23 10.01
N THR A 49 -7.96 -1.56 9.26
CA THR A 49 -7.57 -1.97 7.92
C THR A 49 -6.05 -1.94 7.76
N ALA A 50 -5.55 -2.59 6.73
CA ALA A 50 -4.17 -2.46 6.30
C ALA A 50 -4.09 -2.50 4.78
N ASP A 51 -3.10 -1.83 4.24
CA ASP A 51 -2.77 -1.84 2.82
C ASP A 51 -1.35 -2.37 2.65
N LEU A 52 -1.22 -3.44 1.88
CA LEU A 52 0.05 -4.08 1.58
C LEU A 52 0.18 -4.28 0.08
N VAL A 53 1.38 -4.06 -0.45
CA VAL A 53 1.69 -4.35 -1.85
C VAL A 53 2.58 -5.57 -1.90
N TYR A 54 2.08 -6.61 -2.57
CA TYR A 54 2.76 -7.88 -2.78
C TYR A 54 3.25 -8.01 -4.21
N ARG A 55 4.32 -8.79 -4.36
CA ARG A 55 4.79 -9.29 -5.64
C ARG A 55 4.68 -10.81 -5.64
N SER A 56 3.87 -11.37 -6.52
CA SER A 56 3.71 -12.81 -6.67
C SER A 56 4.34 -13.32 -7.96
N PRO A 57 5.07 -14.45 -7.93
CA PRO A 57 5.66 -15.04 -9.12
C PRO A 57 4.62 -15.50 -10.14
N GLN A 58 3.50 -16.05 -9.65
CA GLN A 58 2.44 -16.64 -10.48
C GLN A 58 1.04 -16.27 -9.97
N PRO A 59 0.02 -16.33 -10.84
CA PRO A 59 -1.37 -16.25 -10.40
C PRO A 59 -1.67 -17.33 -9.34
N GLY A 60 -2.32 -16.95 -8.25
CA GLY A 60 -2.65 -17.86 -7.14
C GLY A 60 -1.65 -17.88 -5.99
N ASP A 61 -0.39 -17.50 -6.19
CA ASP A 61 0.58 -17.40 -5.08
C ASP A 61 0.19 -16.34 -4.05
N LEU A 62 -0.50 -15.27 -4.49
CA LEU A 62 -0.95 -14.20 -3.60
C LEU A 62 -1.78 -14.71 -2.43
N LYS A 63 -2.71 -15.64 -2.72
CA LYS A 63 -3.56 -16.24 -1.68
C LYS A 63 -2.70 -16.88 -0.59
N ARG A 64 -1.69 -17.66 -0.97
CA ARG A 64 -0.78 -18.29 -0.02
C ARG A 64 0.06 -17.27 0.76
N LEU A 65 0.56 -16.22 0.08
CA LEU A 65 1.33 -15.16 0.72
C LEU A 65 0.53 -14.47 1.83
N VAL A 66 -0.78 -14.25 1.63
CA VAL A 66 -1.68 -13.60 2.58
C VAL A 66 -2.20 -14.59 3.62
N GLU A 67 -2.71 -15.76 3.21
CA GLU A 67 -3.46 -16.65 4.10
C GLU A 67 -2.57 -17.57 4.97
N GLU A 68 -1.29 -17.68 4.70
CA GLU A 68 -0.32 -18.30 5.61
C GLU A 68 0.22 -17.33 6.68
N ASP A 69 -0.20 -16.07 6.66
CA ASP A 69 0.23 -15.09 7.66
C ASP A 69 -0.35 -15.44 9.05
N PRO A 70 0.46 -15.35 10.13
CA PRO A 70 -0.03 -15.56 11.50
C PRO A 70 -1.22 -14.69 11.89
N TYR A 71 -1.39 -13.51 11.31
CA TYR A 71 -2.57 -12.69 11.53
C TYR A 71 -3.82 -13.25 10.85
N TRP A 72 -3.67 -13.91 9.69
CA TRP A 72 -4.78 -14.61 9.06
C TRP A 72 -5.14 -15.89 9.80
N THR A 73 -4.17 -16.77 10.03
CA THR A 73 -4.39 -18.06 10.70
C THR A 73 -4.82 -17.90 12.15
N GLY A 74 -4.42 -16.82 12.82
CA GLY A 74 -4.84 -16.46 14.18
C GLY A 74 -6.13 -15.65 14.26
N GLY A 75 -6.80 -15.39 13.12
CA GLY A 75 -8.08 -14.67 13.07
C GLY A 75 -7.97 -13.18 13.43
N VAL A 76 -6.78 -12.59 13.40
CA VAL A 76 -6.60 -11.14 13.56
C VAL A 76 -7.13 -10.41 12.32
N TRP A 77 -6.92 -10.99 11.14
CA TRP A 77 -7.51 -10.55 9.87
C TRP A 77 -8.75 -11.40 9.56
N LYS A 78 -9.85 -10.76 9.13
CA LYS A 78 -11.11 -11.44 8.82
C LYS A 78 -11.45 -11.46 7.32
N ALA A 79 -10.88 -10.54 6.55
CA ALA A 79 -11.10 -10.46 5.11
C ALA A 79 -9.95 -9.74 4.41
N TRP A 80 -9.78 -10.01 3.13
CA TRP A 80 -8.89 -9.26 2.25
C TRP A 80 -9.45 -9.20 0.84
N HIS A 81 -9.07 -8.14 0.11
CA HIS A 81 -9.36 -7.94 -1.31
C HIS A 81 -8.05 -7.56 -2.00
N SER A 82 -7.91 -7.93 -3.26
CA SER A 82 -6.73 -7.56 -4.06
C SER A 82 -7.13 -6.92 -5.37
N SER A 83 -6.25 -6.05 -5.86
CA SER A 83 -6.28 -5.47 -7.19
C SER A 83 -4.88 -5.51 -7.76
N ASP A 84 -4.73 -6.06 -8.97
CA ASP A 84 -3.44 -6.11 -9.64
C ASP A 84 -3.16 -4.77 -10.33
N PHE A 85 -1.93 -4.29 -10.21
CA PHE A 85 -1.50 -3.12 -10.95
C PHE A 85 -1.31 -3.45 -12.42
N ALA A 86 -1.89 -2.62 -13.30
CA ALA A 86 -1.59 -2.65 -14.74
C ALA A 86 -0.22 -2.01 -15.02
N GLN A 87 0.13 -0.98 -14.23
CA GLN A 87 1.43 -0.31 -14.26
C GLN A 87 1.84 0.02 -12.83
N PHE A 88 3.05 -0.36 -12.44
CA PHE A 88 3.56 -0.13 -11.09
C PHE A 88 4.94 0.52 -11.12
N LEU A 89 5.10 1.57 -10.33
CA LEU A 89 6.34 2.28 -10.11
C LEU A 89 6.98 1.77 -8.82
N GLU A 90 8.01 0.96 -8.99
CA GLU A 90 8.78 0.36 -7.89
C GLU A 90 9.42 1.44 -7.00
N PRO A 91 9.57 1.20 -5.69
CA PRO A 91 10.37 2.07 -4.85
C PRO A 91 11.84 2.04 -5.30
N TRP A 92 12.53 3.17 -5.21
CA TRP A 92 13.97 3.21 -5.49
C TRP A 92 14.77 2.43 -4.44
N GLU A 93 14.37 2.58 -3.20
CA GLU A 93 14.93 1.89 -2.05
C GLU A 93 13.81 1.47 -1.11
N LEU A 94 13.98 0.30 -0.52
CA LEU A 94 13.07 -0.15 0.54
C LEU A 94 13.43 0.58 1.83
N PRO A 95 12.53 1.37 2.42
CA PRO A 95 12.82 2.08 3.67
C PRO A 95 13.00 1.07 4.82
N PRO A 96 13.67 1.45 5.92
CA PRO A 96 13.76 0.59 7.10
C PRO A 96 12.36 0.27 7.65
N VAL A 97 12.22 -0.90 8.27
CA VAL A 97 10.97 -1.31 8.94
C VAL A 97 10.77 -0.47 10.20
N VAL A 98 9.59 0.13 10.35
CA VAL A 98 9.21 0.97 11.50
C VAL A 98 7.89 0.46 12.08
N THR A 99 7.91 -0.02 13.33
CA THR A 99 6.75 -0.69 13.96
C THR A 99 6.14 0.08 15.12
N ASP A 100 6.65 1.28 15.41
CA ASP A 100 6.24 2.14 16.51
C ASP A 100 5.12 3.14 16.16
N GLY A 101 4.67 3.15 14.89
CA GLY A 101 3.65 4.06 14.40
C GLY A 101 4.15 5.48 14.10
N SER A 102 5.46 5.74 14.18
CA SER A 102 6.03 7.09 13.98
C SER A 102 6.00 7.53 12.51
N ARG A 103 5.91 6.61 11.55
CA ARG A 103 5.89 6.92 10.13
C ARG A 103 4.45 7.02 9.60
N ALA A 104 3.78 8.12 9.91
CA ALA A 104 2.50 8.46 9.31
C ALA A 104 2.70 8.98 7.89
N VAL A 105 1.89 8.49 6.96
CA VAL A 105 1.88 8.88 5.53
C VAL A 105 0.45 8.88 5.01
N ILE A 106 0.26 9.29 3.76
CA ILE A 106 -1.03 9.15 3.07
C ILE A 106 -0.92 8.27 1.84
N ILE A 107 -2.02 7.61 1.53
CA ILE A 107 -2.30 7.02 0.23
C ILE A 107 -3.11 8.03 -0.56
N VAL A 108 -2.77 8.20 -1.83
CA VAL A 108 -3.56 8.96 -2.80
C VAL A 108 -4.24 7.98 -3.73
N GLU A 109 -5.52 8.22 -4.00
CA GLU A 109 -6.33 7.51 -4.98
C GLU A 109 -7.03 8.52 -5.89
N GLY A 110 -7.21 8.19 -7.18
CA GLY A 110 -7.90 9.07 -8.14
C GLY A 110 -7.93 8.47 -9.55
N GLU A 111 -8.92 8.91 -10.34
CA GLU A 111 -9.07 8.46 -11.74
C GLU A 111 -8.16 9.29 -12.65
N ALA A 112 -7.26 8.61 -13.38
CA ALA A 112 -6.42 9.18 -14.42
C ALA A 112 -6.94 8.74 -15.80
N PRO A 113 -7.60 9.62 -16.55
CA PRO A 113 -8.10 9.30 -17.89
C PRO A 113 -6.97 8.98 -18.88
N ASP A 114 -5.83 9.61 -18.70
CA ASP A 114 -4.59 9.37 -19.45
C ASP A 114 -3.51 8.88 -18.48
N VAL A 115 -3.37 7.55 -18.40
CA VAL A 115 -2.41 6.89 -17.52
C VAL A 115 -0.96 7.23 -17.90
N GLU A 116 -0.68 7.44 -19.18
CA GLU A 116 0.67 7.76 -19.65
C GLU A 116 1.10 9.12 -19.11
N MET A 117 0.27 10.14 -19.26
CA MET A 117 0.55 11.48 -18.74
C MET A 117 0.62 11.49 -17.21
N ALA A 118 -0.32 10.85 -16.53
CA ALA A 118 -0.30 10.75 -15.07
C ALA A 118 0.94 9.99 -14.54
N SER A 119 1.46 9.03 -15.31
CA SER A 119 2.68 8.30 -14.96
C SER A 119 3.90 9.22 -14.88
N PHE A 120 4.03 10.21 -15.75
CA PHE A 120 5.16 11.17 -15.68
C PHE A 120 5.15 11.91 -14.35
N ALA A 121 3.99 12.39 -13.89
CA ALA A 121 3.89 13.07 -12.60
C ALA A 121 4.30 12.15 -11.45
N LEU A 122 3.84 10.89 -11.43
CA LEU A 122 4.23 9.93 -10.39
C LEU A 122 5.73 9.60 -10.45
N ILE A 123 6.34 9.50 -11.64
CA ILE A 123 7.79 9.29 -11.82
C ILE A 123 8.56 10.47 -11.24
N GLU A 124 8.16 11.70 -11.56
CA GLU A 124 8.79 12.92 -11.02
C GLU A 124 8.68 12.97 -9.49
N TRP A 125 7.50 12.64 -8.94
CA TRP A 125 7.28 12.65 -7.50
C TRP A 125 8.12 11.58 -6.78
N ARG A 126 8.26 10.41 -7.39
CA ARG A 126 9.17 9.39 -6.88
C ARG A 126 10.62 9.88 -6.94
N GLY A 127 11.04 10.48 -8.05
CA GLY A 127 12.38 11.04 -8.22
C GLY A 127 12.71 12.16 -7.23
N ALA A 128 11.72 12.99 -6.90
CA ALA A 128 11.82 14.03 -5.89
C ALA A 128 11.73 13.53 -4.43
N GLY A 129 11.55 12.21 -4.23
CA GLY A 129 11.42 11.62 -2.90
C GLY A 129 10.09 11.89 -2.21
N ARG A 130 9.06 12.36 -2.93
CA ARG A 130 7.73 12.68 -2.41
C ARG A 130 6.79 11.48 -2.37
N MET A 131 7.00 10.50 -3.27
CA MET A 131 6.27 9.25 -3.35
C MET A 131 7.19 8.08 -3.01
N ALA A 132 6.70 7.09 -2.27
CA ALA A 132 7.44 5.87 -1.99
C ALA A 132 7.32 4.88 -3.16
N PHE A 133 6.12 4.54 -3.54
CA PHE A 133 5.76 3.67 -4.66
C PHE A 133 4.27 3.80 -4.97
N GLY A 134 3.84 3.31 -6.11
CA GLY A 134 2.45 3.35 -6.52
C GLY A 134 2.28 2.99 -7.99
N GLY A 135 1.08 3.18 -8.53
CA GLY A 135 0.79 2.90 -9.91
C GLY A 135 -0.69 3.01 -10.24
N PHE A 136 -1.08 2.31 -11.29
CA PHE A 136 -2.43 2.36 -11.83
C PHE A 136 -3.01 0.94 -11.91
N PHE A 137 -4.23 0.78 -11.43
CA PHE A 137 -5.04 -0.40 -11.69
C PHE A 137 -5.61 -0.36 -13.12
N PRO A 138 -6.09 -1.49 -13.67
CA PRO A 138 -6.84 -1.48 -14.92
C PRO A 138 -7.98 -0.45 -14.86
N GLY A 139 -8.13 0.36 -15.93
CA GLY A 139 -9.11 1.45 -15.97
C GLY A 139 -8.61 2.79 -15.46
N GLY A 140 -7.33 2.89 -15.07
CA GLY A 140 -6.67 4.18 -14.75
C GLY A 140 -6.90 4.67 -13.32
N LEU A 141 -7.41 3.84 -12.42
CA LEU A 141 -7.46 4.21 -11.01
C LEU A 141 -6.04 4.21 -10.41
N THR A 142 -5.60 5.36 -9.95
CA THR A 142 -4.32 5.55 -9.26
C THR A 142 -4.40 5.03 -7.83
N TRP A 143 -3.34 4.39 -7.38
CA TRP A 143 -3.04 4.15 -5.98
C TRP A 143 -1.56 4.45 -5.74
N ALA A 144 -1.24 5.40 -4.87
CA ALA A 144 0.13 5.81 -4.59
C ALA A 144 0.35 6.08 -3.11
N LEU A 145 1.46 5.53 -2.57
CA LEU A 145 1.90 5.77 -1.19
C LEU A 145 2.85 6.96 -1.18
N MET A 146 2.43 8.04 -0.55
CA MET A 146 3.22 9.26 -0.43
C MET A 146 4.15 9.18 0.77
N ARG A 147 5.15 10.06 0.83
CA ARG A 147 6.08 10.17 1.97
C ARG A 147 5.72 11.33 2.90
N SER A 148 4.50 11.83 2.83
CA SER A 148 3.96 12.89 3.67
C SER A 148 2.67 12.43 4.36
N ALA A 149 2.39 12.99 5.53
CA ALA A 149 1.12 12.84 6.23
C ALA A 149 0.14 13.99 5.92
N GLU A 150 0.57 15.01 5.18
CA GLU A 150 -0.21 16.21 4.89
C GLU A 150 -0.89 16.08 3.52
N PRO A 151 -2.22 15.99 3.45
CA PRO A 151 -2.95 15.79 2.20
C PRO A 151 -3.03 17.02 1.31
N ASP A 152 -3.25 18.21 1.89
CA ASP A 152 -3.60 19.41 1.11
C ASP A 152 -2.54 19.82 0.09
N PRO A 153 -1.24 19.91 0.42
CA PRO A 153 -0.23 20.27 -0.57
C PRO A 153 -0.13 19.23 -1.71
N ILE A 154 -0.33 17.96 -1.36
CA ILE A 154 -0.26 16.85 -2.32
C ILE A 154 -1.44 16.90 -3.29
N LEU A 155 -2.66 17.09 -2.77
CA LEU A 155 -3.85 17.20 -3.60
C LEU A 155 -3.83 18.42 -4.49
N ALA A 156 -3.34 19.56 -3.97
CA ALA A 156 -3.20 20.79 -4.75
C ALA A 156 -2.25 20.58 -5.95
N ASP A 157 -1.06 20.05 -5.71
CA ASP A 157 -0.06 19.81 -6.75
C ASP A 157 -0.56 18.81 -7.80
N LEU A 158 -1.18 17.69 -7.39
CA LEU A 158 -1.73 16.72 -8.34
C LEU A 158 -2.90 17.31 -9.15
N THR A 159 -3.74 18.11 -8.53
CA THR A 159 -4.85 18.79 -9.21
C THR A 159 -4.32 19.78 -10.26
N GLU A 160 -3.26 20.52 -9.94
CA GLU A 160 -2.66 21.50 -10.85
C GLU A 160 -2.10 20.86 -12.13
N THR A 161 -1.66 19.60 -12.07
CA THR A 161 -1.18 18.88 -13.28
C THR A 161 -2.29 18.70 -14.31
N GLY A 162 -3.54 18.64 -13.90
CA GLY A 162 -4.69 18.36 -14.78
C GLY A 162 -4.77 16.92 -15.32
N PHE A 163 -3.94 15.98 -14.83
CA PHE A 163 -3.88 14.60 -15.32
C PHE A 163 -4.92 13.69 -14.67
N TRP A 164 -5.49 14.12 -13.54
CA TRP A 164 -6.56 13.41 -12.84
C TRP A 164 -7.91 14.06 -13.10
N LYS A 165 -8.94 13.21 -13.17
CA LYS A 165 -10.31 13.67 -13.32
C LYS A 165 -10.71 14.55 -12.12
N PRO A 166 -11.23 15.76 -12.35
CA PRO A 166 -11.62 16.67 -11.27
C PRO A 166 -12.55 16.01 -10.25
N GLY A 167 -12.27 16.21 -8.96
CA GLY A 167 -13.09 15.70 -7.86
C GLY A 167 -12.93 14.20 -7.56
N THR A 168 -12.02 13.49 -8.22
CA THR A 168 -11.78 12.06 -7.92
C THR A 168 -10.59 11.83 -7.01
N LEU A 169 -9.67 12.80 -6.89
CA LEU A 169 -8.54 12.69 -6.00
C LEU A 169 -8.99 12.66 -4.54
N THR A 170 -8.59 11.60 -3.84
CA THR A 170 -8.86 11.39 -2.42
C THR A 170 -7.60 10.94 -1.71
N THR A 171 -7.56 11.11 -0.40
CA THR A 171 -6.47 10.65 0.44
C THR A 171 -6.99 9.87 1.63
N ARG A 172 -6.17 8.96 2.12
CA ARG A 172 -6.40 8.27 3.39
C ARG A 172 -5.09 8.01 4.13
N PRO A 173 -5.10 8.11 5.47
CA PRO A 173 -3.90 7.95 6.26
C PRO A 173 -3.47 6.48 6.36
N LEU A 174 -2.16 6.28 6.48
CA LEU A 174 -1.52 4.98 6.71
C LEU A 174 -0.35 5.14 7.67
N LEU A 175 -0.09 4.13 8.49
CA LEU A 175 1.16 3.98 9.23
C LEU A 175 2.11 3.09 8.39
N HIS A 176 3.09 3.70 7.76
CA HIS A 176 4.01 2.99 6.86
C HIS A 176 5.02 2.17 7.67
N VAL A 177 4.78 0.89 7.79
CA VAL A 177 5.60 -0.05 8.57
C VAL A 177 6.77 -0.60 7.74
N LEU A 178 6.51 -0.94 6.46
CA LEU A 178 7.42 -1.66 5.57
C LEU A 178 7.95 -0.80 4.45
#